data_29b3afe6207a268ab28571c4a4565a34
#
_entry.id   29b3afe6207a268ab28571c4a4565a34
#
_cell.length_a   1.000
_cell.length_b   1.000
_cell.length_c   1.000
_cell.angle_alpha   90.00
_cell.angle_beta   90.00
_cell.angle_gamma   90.00
#
_symmetry.space_group_name_H-M   'P 1'
#
loop_
_entity.id
_entity.type
_entity.pdbx_description
1 polymer ?
#
loop_
_entity_poly.entity_id
_entity_poly.type
_entity_poly.pdbx_seq_one_letter_code
_entity_poly.pdbx_strand_id
1 'polypeptide(L)'
;ENVWVVNMKAEQNDIPNLVDRKSIFPAWHMNKKHWISVILDDTLPDAQAFDLIRESYRLVSDGKPTKVKSTGAWMIPSNPTIYDVDAGFRGGRGEIEWHQHNNIKPGDEVYIYSSAPNSAILYRCEVVASDLHYHGMFKESKGYERSMRIRLIEKYPPDKYPLAFIK
;
A
#
# COMPACT_ATOMS: atom_id res chain seq x y z
N GLU A 1 31.99 15.72 -0.39
CA GLU A 1 30.99 14.69 -0.80
C GLU A 1 29.60 15.24 -0.53
N ASN A 2 28.69 15.08 -1.50
CA ASN A 2 27.29 15.47 -1.32
C ASN A 2 26.58 14.37 -0.55
N VAL A 3 26.02 14.70 0.60
CA VAL A 3 25.25 13.76 1.42
C VAL A 3 23.76 14.05 1.24
N TRP A 4 22.98 13.01 1.01
CA TRP A 4 21.55 13.12 0.92
C TRP A 4 20.95 13.25 2.32
N VAL A 5 20.07 14.23 2.50
CA VAL A 5 19.40 14.50 3.78
C VAL A 5 17.90 14.57 3.53
N VAL A 6 17.14 13.86 4.36
CA VAL A 6 15.69 13.87 4.33
C VAL A 6 15.15 14.46 5.64
N ASN A 7 14.19 15.40 5.53
CA ASN A 7 13.50 15.94 6.69
C ASN A 7 12.24 15.10 6.96
N MET A 8 12.12 14.62 8.20
CA MET A 8 11.01 13.79 8.65
C MET A 8 10.31 14.43 9.84
N LYS A 9 8.97 14.35 9.88
CA LYS A 9 8.20 14.79 11.04
C LYS A 9 8.33 13.77 12.15
N ALA A 10 8.47 14.24 13.40
CA ALA A 10 8.56 13.40 14.58
C ALA A 10 7.73 14.01 15.72
N GLU A 11 7.30 13.15 16.65
CA GLU A 11 6.65 13.61 17.87
C GLU A 11 7.61 14.45 18.71
N GLN A 12 7.12 15.57 19.25
CA GLN A 12 7.96 16.51 19.98
C GLN A 12 8.71 15.86 21.15
N ASN A 13 8.06 14.94 21.85
CA ASN A 13 8.62 14.26 23.02
C ASN A 13 9.69 13.22 22.65
N ASP A 14 9.70 12.73 21.41
CA ASP A 14 10.62 11.70 20.95
C ASP A 14 11.91 12.29 20.35
N ILE A 15 11.87 13.55 19.89
CA ILE A 15 13.01 14.21 19.24
C ILE A 15 14.29 14.17 20.08
N PRO A 16 14.28 14.45 21.39
CA PRO A 16 15.49 14.39 22.21
C PRO A 16 16.15 13.00 22.24
N ASN A 17 15.36 11.95 22.10
CA ASN A 17 15.83 10.56 22.09
C ASN A 17 16.24 10.07 20.70
N LEU A 18 15.68 10.67 19.65
CA LEU A 18 15.98 10.32 18.25
C LEU A 18 17.28 10.97 17.76
N VAL A 19 17.58 12.19 18.20
CA VAL A 19 18.74 12.95 17.74
C VAL A 19 20.04 12.36 18.30
N ASP A 20 20.78 11.63 17.49
CA ASP A 20 22.05 10.99 17.84
C ASP A 20 23.30 11.82 17.45
N ARG A 21 23.12 12.86 16.64
CA ARG A 21 24.17 13.73 16.05
C ARG A 21 25.18 12.98 15.18
N LYS A 22 24.80 11.80 14.69
CA LYS A 22 25.57 11.03 13.71
C LYS A 22 24.79 10.87 12.42
N SER A 23 23.61 10.27 12.52
CA SER A 23 22.71 9.99 11.41
C SER A 23 21.44 10.83 11.49
N ILE A 24 21.04 11.26 12.69
CA ILE A 24 19.81 12.00 12.97
C ILE A 24 20.16 13.31 13.67
N PHE A 25 19.74 14.40 13.06
CA PHE A 25 20.01 15.77 13.51
C PHE A 25 18.71 16.55 13.74
N PRO A 26 18.74 17.65 14.55
CA PRO A 26 17.66 18.61 14.56
C PRO A 26 17.42 19.16 13.14
N ALA A 27 16.17 19.25 12.72
CA ALA A 27 15.82 19.57 11.34
C ALA A 27 16.49 20.84 10.82
N TRP A 28 17.03 20.76 9.61
CA TRP A 28 17.57 21.88 8.87
C TRP A 28 16.43 22.61 8.14
N HIS A 29 16.33 23.94 8.31
CA HIS A 29 15.27 24.79 7.72
C HIS A 29 13.81 24.46 8.10
N MET A 30 13.59 23.57 9.08
CA MET A 30 12.28 23.20 9.56
C MET A 30 12.15 23.48 11.07
N ASN A 31 10.91 23.45 11.58
CA ASN A 31 10.67 23.60 13.02
C ASN A 31 11.26 22.40 13.80
N LYS A 32 12.35 22.63 14.51
CA LYS A 32 13.11 21.63 15.25
C LYS A 32 12.33 20.95 16.40
N LYS A 33 11.16 21.49 16.76
CA LYS A 33 10.28 20.86 17.76
C LYS A 33 9.45 19.71 17.18
N HIS A 34 9.34 19.62 15.86
CA HIS A 34 8.47 18.66 15.19
C HIS A 34 9.12 17.97 14.00
N TRP A 35 10.39 18.28 13.73
CA TRP A 35 11.08 17.74 12.56
C TRP A 35 12.52 17.38 12.90
N ILE A 36 12.99 16.30 12.29
CA ILE A 36 14.37 15.83 12.30
C ILE A 36 14.92 15.79 10.89
N SER A 37 16.24 15.87 10.75
CA SER A 37 16.96 15.63 9.49
C SER A 37 17.73 14.32 9.62
N VAL A 38 17.50 13.41 8.68
CA VAL A 38 18.15 12.09 8.64
C VAL A 38 19.11 12.05 7.44
N ILE A 39 20.34 11.65 7.69
CA ILE A 39 21.36 11.45 6.66
C ILE A 39 21.16 10.06 6.06
N LEU A 40 21.21 9.98 4.73
CA LEU A 40 21.10 8.72 3.98
C LEU A 40 22.49 8.36 3.42
N ASP A 41 23.32 7.77 4.27
CA ASP A 41 24.71 7.38 3.98
C ASP A 41 25.05 5.99 4.52
N ASP A 42 24.05 5.15 4.71
CA ASP A 42 24.12 3.79 5.26
C ASP A 42 24.56 3.73 6.75
N THR A 43 24.75 4.87 7.43
CA THR A 43 25.06 4.88 8.88
C THR A 43 23.83 4.55 9.74
N LEU A 44 22.62 4.85 9.23
CA LEU A 44 21.36 4.47 9.87
C LEU A 44 20.89 3.15 9.28
N PRO A 45 20.58 2.12 10.11
CA PRO A 45 20.02 0.86 9.62
C PRO A 45 18.72 1.08 8.85
N ASP A 46 18.56 0.41 7.70
CA ASP A 46 17.37 0.53 6.84
C ASP A 46 16.05 0.34 7.61
N ALA A 47 16.00 -0.64 8.51
CA ALA A 47 14.81 -0.89 9.32
C ALA A 47 14.40 0.34 10.13
N GLN A 48 15.37 1.03 10.74
CA GLN A 48 15.14 2.24 11.51
C GLN A 48 14.75 3.42 10.61
N ALA A 49 15.40 3.55 9.44
CA ALA A 49 15.05 4.57 8.46
C ALA A 49 13.59 4.40 7.98
N PHE A 50 13.16 3.17 7.67
CA PHE A 50 11.79 2.88 7.28
C PHE A 50 10.77 3.13 8.40
N ASP A 51 11.12 2.86 9.65
CA ASP A 51 10.24 3.15 10.79
C ASP A 51 10.04 4.66 10.97
N LEU A 52 11.11 5.46 10.85
CA LEU A 52 11.03 6.92 10.87
C LEU A 52 10.21 7.49 9.71
N ILE A 53 10.36 6.95 8.51
CA ILE A 53 9.55 7.34 7.34
C ILE A 53 8.07 7.04 7.59
N ARG A 54 7.75 5.84 8.08
CA ARG A 54 6.38 5.42 8.37
C ARG A 54 5.74 6.31 9.44
N GLU A 55 6.47 6.60 10.50
CA GLU A 55 6.00 7.47 11.58
C GLU A 55 5.82 8.91 11.08
N SER A 56 6.77 9.44 10.32
CA SER A 56 6.65 10.76 9.71
C SER A 56 5.43 10.86 8.83
N TYR A 57 5.17 9.84 7.99
CA TYR A 57 3.99 9.77 7.15
C TYR A 57 2.70 9.77 8.00
N ARG A 58 2.66 8.97 9.08
CA ARG A 58 1.53 8.92 10.02
C ARG A 58 1.24 10.31 10.61
N LEU A 59 2.27 11.01 11.07
CA LEU A 59 2.16 12.33 11.69
C LEU A 59 1.74 13.44 10.71
N VAL A 60 2.14 13.35 9.45
CA VAL A 60 1.73 14.31 8.41
C VAL A 60 0.29 14.05 7.97
N SER A 61 -0.14 12.79 7.96
CA SER A 61 -1.50 12.40 7.57
C SER A 61 -2.52 12.56 8.72
N ASP A 62 -2.15 13.15 9.86
CA ASP A 62 -2.98 13.27 11.07
C ASP A 62 -3.50 11.93 11.61
N GLY A 63 -2.73 10.84 11.39
CA GLY A 63 -3.15 9.49 11.77
C GLY A 63 -4.42 9.00 11.07
N LYS A 64 -4.99 9.81 10.21
CA LYS A 64 -6.04 9.37 9.31
C LYS A 64 -5.35 8.77 8.11
N PRO A 65 -5.55 7.47 7.80
CA PRO A 65 -5.34 7.05 6.43
C PRO A 65 -6.09 8.09 5.61
N THR A 66 -5.43 8.70 4.64
CA THR A 66 -6.11 9.57 3.69
C THR A 66 -7.25 8.71 3.18
N LYS A 67 -8.49 8.93 3.68
CA LYS A 67 -9.67 8.36 3.05
C LYS A 67 -9.75 9.07 1.72
N VAL A 68 -9.00 8.54 0.76
CA VAL A 68 -9.27 8.84 -0.64
C VAL A 68 -10.73 8.46 -0.76
N LYS A 69 -11.58 9.48 -0.98
CA LYS A 69 -13.01 9.29 -1.03
C LYS A 69 -13.24 8.27 -2.14
N SER A 70 -13.62 7.04 -1.77
CA SER A 70 -13.94 6.01 -2.74
C SER A 70 -14.90 6.60 -3.74
N THR A 71 -14.53 6.64 -4.99
CA THR A 71 -15.33 7.19 -6.07
C THR A 71 -16.06 6.08 -6.82
N GLY A 72 -15.63 4.82 -6.65
CA GLY A 72 -16.20 3.67 -7.30
C GLY A 72 -16.03 2.38 -6.51
N ALA A 73 -16.89 1.40 -6.84
CA ALA A 73 -16.78 0.03 -6.40
C ALA A 73 -16.74 -0.89 -7.63
N TRP A 74 -15.77 -1.78 -7.66
CA TRP A 74 -15.48 -2.62 -8.81
C TRP A 74 -15.45 -4.09 -8.41
N MET A 75 -15.94 -4.95 -9.26
CA MET A 75 -15.81 -6.40 -9.10
C MET A 75 -14.83 -6.94 -10.15
N ILE A 76 -13.83 -7.69 -9.70
CA ILE A 76 -12.84 -8.33 -10.56
C ILE A 76 -12.85 -9.83 -10.35
N PRO A 77 -12.72 -10.63 -11.44
CA PRO A 77 -12.71 -12.08 -11.32
C PRO A 77 -11.31 -12.58 -10.92
N SER A 78 -11.30 -13.68 -10.16
CA SER A 78 -10.12 -14.50 -9.88
C SER A 78 -10.44 -15.95 -10.17
N ASN A 79 -9.48 -16.66 -10.77
CA ASN A 79 -9.54 -18.10 -10.92
C ASN A 79 -8.56 -18.76 -9.93
N PRO A 80 -9.05 -19.46 -8.89
CA PRO A 80 -8.19 -20.04 -7.86
C PRO A 80 -7.27 -21.16 -8.36
N THR A 81 -7.55 -21.73 -9.53
CA THR A 81 -6.67 -22.72 -10.15
C THR A 81 -5.46 -22.09 -10.86
N ILE A 82 -5.51 -20.79 -11.16
CA ILE A 82 -4.45 -20.05 -11.84
C ILE A 82 -3.65 -19.21 -10.84
N TYR A 83 -4.32 -18.60 -9.88
CA TYR A 83 -3.67 -17.69 -8.93
C TYR A 83 -4.24 -17.83 -7.52
N ASP A 84 -3.36 -18.17 -6.57
CA ASP A 84 -3.68 -18.18 -5.13
C ASP A 84 -3.61 -16.76 -4.56
N VAL A 85 -4.78 -16.14 -4.42
CA VAL A 85 -4.93 -14.77 -3.91
C VAL A 85 -4.45 -14.66 -2.45
N ASP A 86 -4.70 -15.69 -1.64
CA ASP A 86 -4.25 -15.72 -0.24
C ASP A 86 -2.73 -15.75 -0.14
N ALA A 87 -2.08 -16.57 -0.96
CA ALA A 87 -0.62 -16.62 -1.01
C ALA A 87 -0.05 -15.29 -1.49
N GLY A 88 -0.68 -14.66 -2.48
CA GLY A 88 -0.32 -13.35 -2.98
C GLY A 88 -0.32 -12.30 -1.87
N PHE A 89 -1.42 -12.17 -1.13
CA PHE A 89 -1.51 -11.20 -0.03
C PHE A 89 -0.51 -11.48 1.11
N ARG A 90 -0.28 -12.74 1.45
CA ARG A 90 0.74 -13.10 2.46
C ARG A 90 2.14 -12.69 2.01
N GLY A 91 2.51 -12.99 0.76
CA GLY A 91 3.82 -12.63 0.19
C GLY A 91 4.01 -11.11 0.01
N GLY A 92 2.94 -10.41 -0.34
CA GLY A 92 2.93 -8.96 -0.59
C GLY A 92 2.65 -8.10 0.65
N ARG A 93 2.72 -8.66 1.86
CA ARG A 93 2.43 -7.93 3.12
C ARG A 93 1.05 -7.25 3.13
N GLY A 94 0.04 -7.92 2.56
CA GLY A 94 -1.32 -7.43 2.46
C GLY A 94 -1.62 -6.62 1.18
N GLU A 95 -0.66 -6.49 0.28
CA GLU A 95 -0.84 -5.85 -1.03
C GLU A 95 -0.49 -6.82 -2.15
N ILE A 96 -1.20 -6.72 -3.27
CA ILE A 96 -0.89 -7.45 -4.51
C ILE A 96 -1.05 -6.54 -5.72
N GLU A 97 -0.31 -6.87 -6.77
CA GLU A 97 -0.48 -6.26 -8.08
C GLU A 97 -1.52 -7.06 -8.87
N TRP A 98 -2.47 -6.34 -9.49
CA TRP A 98 -3.54 -6.92 -10.31
C TRP A 98 -3.66 -6.20 -11.63
N HIS A 99 -3.96 -6.89 -12.70
CA HIS A 99 -4.18 -6.25 -13.99
C HIS A 99 -5.40 -5.32 -13.95
N GLN A 100 -5.32 -4.21 -14.67
CA GLN A 100 -6.34 -3.16 -14.68
C GLN A 100 -6.96 -3.01 -16.05
N HIS A 101 -8.26 -3.31 -16.17
CA HIS A 101 -9.00 -3.15 -17.43
C HIS A 101 -9.78 -1.83 -17.51
N ASN A 102 -10.27 -1.34 -16.37
CA ASN A 102 -11.14 -0.18 -16.28
C ASN A 102 -10.41 1.06 -15.74
N ASN A 103 -11.07 2.20 -15.76
CA ASN A 103 -10.55 3.45 -15.19
C ASN A 103 -10.69 3.47 -13.66
N ILE A 104 -10.11 2.47 -13.02
CA ILE A 104 -10.06 2.30 -11.56
C ILE A 104 -9.02 3.27 -11.01
N LYS A 105 -9.32 3.93 -9.90
CA LYS A 105 -8.48 4.98 -9.31
C LYS A 105 -8.06 4.64 -7.88
N PRO A 106 -6.96 5.21 -7.38
CA PRO A 106 -6.60 5.10 -5.97
C PRO A 106 -7.77 5.53 -5.09
N GLY A 107 -8.06 4.73 -4.06
CA GLY A 107 -9.19 4.91 -3.15
C GLY A 107 -10.49 4.24 -3.56
N ASP A 108 -10.58 3.71 -4.77
CA ASP A 108 -11.72 2.87 -5.16
C ASP A 108 -11.69 1.54 -4.38
N GLU A 109 -12.87 0.97 -4.17
CA GLU A 109 -13.00 -0.37 -3.60
C GLU A 109 -13.02 -1.42 -4.71
N VAL A 110 -12.34 -2.53 -4.46
CA VAL A 110 -12.29 -3.67 -5.36
C VAL A 110 -12.72 -4.93 -4.61
N TYR A 111 -13.71 -5.61 -5.16
CA TYR A 111 -14.23 -6.88 -4.66
C TYR A 111 -13.73 -8.01 -5.57
N ILE A 112 -12.96 -8.97 -5.03
CA ILE A 112 -12.48 -10.10 -5.81
C ILE A 112 -13.50 -11.23 -5.72
N TYR A 113 -14.08 -11.54 -6.86
CA TYR A 113 -14.94 -12.71 -7.05
C TYR A 113 -14.07 -13.91 -7.42
N SER A 114 -14.10 -14.94 -6.59
CA SER A 114 -13.44 -16.21 -6.87
C SER A 114 -14.38 -17.11 -7.65
N SER A 115 -13.94 -17.58 -8.82
CA SER A 115 -14.70 -18.55 -9.63
C SER A 115 -14.80 -19.92 -8.95
N ALA A 116 -15.36 -20.91 -9.63
CA ALA A 116 -15.46 -22.27 -9.09
C ALA A 116 -14.11 -22.77 -8.55
N PRO A 117 -14.11 -23.51 -7.42
CA PRO A 117 -15.24 -24.06 -6.70
C PRO A 117 -15.95 -23.08 -5.74
N ASN A 118 -15.36 -21.91 -5.43
CA ASN A 118 -15.89 -20.99 -4.41
C ASN A 118 -17.16 -20.26 -4.88
N SER A 119 -17.17 -19.80 -6.12
CA SER A 119 -18.29 -19.05 -6.75
C SER A 119 -18.87 -17.96 -5.83
N ALA A 120 -17.99 -17.14 -5.24
CA ALA A 120 -18.34 -16.13 -4.25
C ALA A 120 -17.37 -14.94 -4.26
N ILE A 121 -17.80 -13.79 -3.72
CA ILE A 121 -16.88 -12.70 -3.38
C ILE A 121 -16.16 -13.08 -2.09
N LEU A 122 -14.82 -13.17 -2.17
CA LEU A 122 -13.99 -13.57 -1.04
C LEU A 122 -13.16 -12.45 -0.43
N TYR A 123 -12.89 -11.39 -1.19
CA TYR A 123 -12.01 -10.31 -0.71
C TYR A 123 -12.59 -8.94 -1.03
N ARG A 124 -12.47 -8.04 -0.06
CA ARG A 124 -12.67 -6.60 -0.22
C ARG A 124 -11.31 -5.93 -0.10
N CYS A 125 -10.98 -5.12 -1.08
CA CYS A 125 -9.70 -4.45 -1.20
C CYS A 125 -9.89 -2.97 -1.44
N GLU A 126 -8.85 -2.18 -1.18
CA GLU A 126 -8.72 -0.78 -1.56
C GLU A 126 -7.65 -0.65 -2.63
N VAL A 127 -7.88 0.19 -3.62
CA VAL A 127 -6.88 0.51 -4.64
C VAL A 127 -5.88 1.51 -4.06
N VAL A 128 -4.62 1.11 -3.96
CA VAL A 128 -3.53 1.93 -3.44
C VAL A 128 -2.87 2.74 -4.56
N ALA A 129 -2.72 2.14 -5.74
CA ALA A 129 -2.16 2.76 -6.92
C ALA A 129 -2.81 2.17 -8.18
N SER A 130 -2.90 2.97 -9.23
CA SER A 130 -3.44 2.57 -10.54
C SER A 130 -2.53 3.02 -11.67
N ASP A 131 -2.86 2.57 -12.88
CA ASP A 131 -2.14 2.91 -14.12
C ASP A 131 -0.63 2.59 -14.07
N LEU A 132 -0.29 1.54 -13.31
CA LEU A 132 1.07 1.02 -13.24
C LEU A 132 1.36 0.19 -14.50
N HIS A 133 2.63 0.08 -14.87
CA HIS A 133 3.05 -0.84 -15.92
C HIS A 133 3.00 -2.28 -15.38
N TYR A 134 2.24 -3.16 -16.06
CA TYR A 134 2.06 -4.54 -15.60
C TYR A 134 3.28 -5.42 -15.92
N HIS A 135 3.83 -6.06 -14.91
CA HIS A 135 4.98 -6.96 -15.03
C HIS A 135 4.65 -8.44 -14.77
N GLY A 136 3.37 -8.76 -14.60
CA GLY A 136 2.91 -10.10 -14.26
C GLY A 136 2.94 -11.12 -15.40
N MET A 137 2.39 -12.31 -15.14
CA MET A 137 2.41 -13.47 -16.04
C MET A 137 1.81 -13.21 -17.43
N PHE A 138 0.83 -12.31 -17.53
CA PHE A 138 0.10 -12.01 -18.76
C PHE A 138 0.56 -10.74 -19.46
N LYS A 139 1.75 -10.21 -19.13
CA LYS A 139 2.26 -8.93 -19.63
C LYS A 139 2.31 -8.81 -21.17
N GLU A 140 2.44 -9.93 -21.88
CA GLU A 140 2.50 -9.98 -23.35
C GLU A 140 1.10 -10.11 -23.98
N SER A 141 0.06 -10.30 -23.20
CA SER A 141 -1.31 -10.41 -23.68
C SER A 141 -1.92 -9.04 -23.87
N LYS A 142 -2.54 -8.81 -25.03
CA LYS A 142 -3.23 -7.56 -25.34
C LYS A 142 -4.30 -7.24 -24.27
N GLY A 143 -4.26 -6.03 -23.72
CA GLY A 143 -5.17 -5.59 -22.67
C GLY A 143 -4.65 -5.78 -21.25
N TYR A 144 -3.42 -6.32 -21.08
CA TYR A 144 -2.76 -6.51 -19.78
C TYR A 144 -1.57 -5.56 -19.60
N GLU A 145 -1.59 -4.40 -20.27
CA GLU A 145 -0.49 -3.43 -20.23
C GLU A 145 -0.48 -2.63 -18.93
N ARG A 146 -1.65 -2.48 -18.31
CA ARG A 146 -1.80 -1.71 -17.07
C ARG A 146 -2.11 -2.60 -15.89
N SER A 147 -1.59 -2.19 -14.74
CA SER A 147 -1.90 -2.82 -13.46
C SER A 147 -2.33 -1.79 -12.41
N MET A 148 -2.89 -2.31 -11.35
CA MET A 148 -3.18 -1.58 -10.12
C MET A 148 -2.60 -2.35 -8.94
N ARG A 149 -2.28 -1.64 -7.88
CA ARG A 149 -1.94 -2.23 -6.59
C ARG A 149 -3.14 -2.14 -5.67
N ILE A 150 -3.54 -3.27 -5.13
CA ILE A 150 -4.67 -3.38 -4.22
C ILE A 150 -4.22 -3.91 -2.87
N ARG A 151 -4.80 -3.34 -1.82
CA ARG A 151 -4.58 -3.72 -0.42
C ARG A 151 -5.79 -4.46 0.11
N LEU A 152 -5.55 -5.57 0.79
CA LEU A 152 -6.61 -6.33 1.46
C LEU A 152 -7.18 -5.53 2.65
N ILE A 153 -8.50 -5.33 2.65
CA ILE A 153 -9.25 -4.73 3.75
C ILE A 153 -9.94 -5.82 4.57
N GLU A 154 -10.62 -6.75 3.89
CA GLU A 154 -11.40 -7.80 4.56
C GLU A 154 -11.44 -9.07 3.69
N LYS A 155 -11.37 -10.22 4.34
CA LYS A 155 -11.61 -11.51 3.71
C LYS A 155 -12.95 -12.06 4.18
N TYR A 156 -13.75 -12.56 3.26
CA TYR A 156 -15.07 -13.14 3.51
C TYR A 156 -15.03 -14.66 3.43
N PRO A 157 -15.81 -15.35 4.26
CA PRO A 157 -16.06 -16.77 4.06
C PRO A 157 -16.93 -16.98 2.80
N PRO A 158 -16.82 -18.12 2.10
CA PRO A 158 -17.49 -18.35 0.82
C PRO A 158 -19.02 -18.31 0.87
N ASP A 159 -19.61 -18.54 2.02
CA ASP A 159 -21.05 -18.53 2.26
C ASP A 159 -21.61 -17.12 2.51
N LYS A 160 -20.77 -16.11 2.74
CA LYS A 160 -21.22 -14.75 3.04
C LYS A 160 -21.80 -14.04 1.81
N TYR A 161 -21.13 -14.14 0.66
CA TYR A 161 -21.54 -13.48 -0.60
C TYR A 161 -21.40 -14.43 -1.79
N PRO A 162 -22.21 -15.53 -1.85
CA PRO A 162 -22.21 -16.45 -2.97
C PRO A 162 -22.81 -15.80 -4.22
N LEU A 163 -22.49 -16.32 -5.40
CA LEU A 163 -22.96 -15.81 -6.68
C LEU A 163 -24.50 -15.67 -6.75
N ALA A 164 -25.23 -16.51 -6.05
CA ALA A 164 -26.67 -16.45 -6.02
C ALA A 164 -27.24 -15.12 -5.48
N PHE A 165 -26.50 -14.38 -4.68
CA PHE A 165 -26.89 -13.07 -4.14
C PHE A 165 -26.44 -11.89 -5.02
N ILE A 166 -25.61 -12.11 -6.03
CA ILE A 166 -25.02 -11.07 -6.88
C ILE A 166 -25.84 -10.84 -8.15
N LYS A 167 -26.91 -11.59 -8.34
CA LYS A 167 -27.78 -11.52 -9.53
C LYS A 167 -28.77 -10.36 -9.46
#